data_3c8f83cdf46ed342815362713bc093ce
#
_entry.id   3c8f83cdf46ed342815362713bc093ce
#
_cell.length_a   1.000
_cell.length_b   1.000
_cell.length_c   1.000
_cell.angle_alpha   90.00
_cell.angle_beta   90.00
_cell.angle_gamma   90.00
#
_symmetry.space_group_name_H-M   'P 1'
#
loop_
_entity.id
_entity.type
_entity.pdbx_description
1 polymer ?
#
loop_
_entity_poly.entity_id
_entity_poly.type
_entity_poly.pdbx_seq_one_letter_code
_entity_poly.pdbx_strand_id
1 'polypeptide(L)'
;NEIVIDDRKVSGNAFYHIPGRSIVHGTMLFDVDMATLGRAITPSRAKLESKRVHSVQSRVTCLRVEGIDMDVAAFGRYAIEYICGTDVYAVGAGELEQIERIEQTYYSPEFLHGRMSSAEQTADSGVICRAGRIDGVGEINLHIRLDNAGRISSVNISGDFFVLSELDTAVVRHLTGVPFTPADVGEALAGADCGAIAGLTADSLYRLIYP
;
A
#
# COMPACT_ATOMS: atom_id res chain seq x y z
N ASN A 1 -2.75 8.66 -13.38
CA ASN A 1 -3.39 7.37 -13.13
C ASN A 1 -4.81 7.47 -12.55
N GLU A 2 -5.57 8.51 -12.93
CA GLU A 2 -6.96 8.73 -12.51
C GLU A 2 -7.83 8.94 -13.74
N ILE A 3 -9.11 8.51 -13.66
CA ILE A 3 -10.15 8.93 -14.59
C ILE A 3 -11.03 9.92 -13.84
N VAL A 4 -11.32 11.06 -14.48
CA VAL A 4 -12.10 12.15 -13.90
C VAL A 4 -13.29 12.51 -14.80
N ILE A 5 -14.37 12.96 -14.17
CA ILE A 5 -15.54 13.56 -14.81
C ILE A 5 -15.72 14.91 -14.12
N ASP A 6 -15.68 16.01 -14.87
CA ASP A 6 -15.77 17.38 -14.37
C ASP A 6 -14.85 17.63 -13.16
N ASP A 7 -13.56 17.31 -13.33
CA ASP A 7 -12.50 17.41 -12.32
C ASP A 7 -12.70 16.55 -11.05
N ARG A 8 -13.70 15.69 -11.02
CA ARG A 8 -13.95 14.76 -9.93
C ARG A 8 -13.55 13.35 -10.32
N LYS A 9 -12.75 12.71 -9.47
CA LYS A 9 -12.24 11.35 -9.69
C LYS A 9 -13.36 10.34 -9.62
N VAL A 10 -13.47 9.47 -10.63
CA VAL A 10 -14.38 8.33 -10.68
C VAL A 10 -13.63 7.00 -10.66
N SER A 11 -12.34 7.00 -11.03
CA SER A 11 -11.51 5.80 -11.04
C SER A 11 -10.08 6.10 -10.61
N GLY A 12 -9.46 5.17 -9.90
CA GLY A 12 -8.03 5.16 -9.62
C GLY A 12 -7.38 3.91 -10.19
N ASN A 13 -6.21 4.08 -10.82
CA ASN A 13 -5.47 3.00 -11.46
C ASN A 13 -4.09 2.84 -10.82
N ALA A 14 -3.62 1.60 -10.73
CA ALA A 14 -2.28 1.27 -10.32
C ALA A 14 -1.63 0.29 -11.31
N PHE A 15 -0.32 0.38 -11.40
CA PHE A 15 0.50 -0.40 -12.31
C PHE A 15 1.63 -1.04 -11.51
N TYR A 16 1.89 -2.31 -11.77
CA TYR A 16 3.04 -3.02 -11.24
C TYR A 16 3.77 -3.69 -12.40
N HIS A 17 5.04 -3.34 -12.57
CA HIS A 17 5.87 -3.82 -13.66
C HIS A 17 7.00 -4.67 -13.12
N ILE A 18 7.16 -5.86 -13.69
CA ILE A 18 8.32 -6.73 -13.52
C ILE A 18 8.90 -7.05 -14.91
N PRO A 19 10.13 -7.56 -15.04
CA PRO A 19 10.69 -7.91 -16.34
C PRO A 19 9.78 -8.83 -17.15
N GLY A 20 9.34 -8.39 -18.31
CA GLY A 20 8.48 -9.14 -19.22
C GLY A 20 7.00 -9.25 -18.85
N ARG A 21 6.55 -8.66 -17.74
CA ARG A 21 5.14 -8.71 -17.30
C ARG A 21 4.70 -7.41 -16.65
N SER A 22 3.40 -7.12 -16.77
CA SER A 22 2.78 -5.98 -16.09
C SER A 22 1.41 -6.38 -15.56
N ILE A 23 1.10 -5.94 -14.35
CA ILE A 23 -0.25 -5.99 -13.80
C ILE A 23 -0.77 -4.55 -13.78
N VAL A 24 -1.95 -4.38 -14.33
CA VAL A 24 -2.70 -3.12 -14.31
C VAL A 24 -4.03 -3.40 -13.63
N HIS A 25 -4.38 -2.63 -12.63
CA HIS A 25 -5.71 -2.71 -12.03
C HIS A 25 -6.26 -1.31 -11.79
N GLY A 26 -7.58 -1.24 -11.74
CA GLY A 26 -8.28 0.00 -11.41
C GLY A 26 -9.52 -0.29 -10.59
N THR A 27 -9.95 0.71 -9.87
CA THR A 27 -11.23 0.72 -9.18
C THR A 27 -12.16 1.72 -9.87
N MET A 28 -13.44 1.41 -9.94
CA MET A 28 -14.45 2.32 -10.47
C MET A 28 -15.46 2.61 -9.35
N LEU A 29 -15.67 3.88 -9.05
CA LEU A 29 -16.72 4.33 -8.14
C LEU A 29 -18.03 4.29 -8.92
N PHE A 30 -18.83 3.23 -8.71
CA PHE A 30 -20.04 2.99 -9.50
C PHE A 30 -21.29 3.59 -8.82
N ASP A 31 -21.64 3.10 -7.63
CA ASP A 31 -22.77 3.55 -6.82
C ASP A 31 -22.33 3.57 -5.36
N VAL A 32 -21.78 4.69 -4.94
CA VAL A 32 -21.11 4.84 -3.64
C VAL A 32 -21.81 5.91 -2.82
N ASP A 33 -22.12 5.57 -1.56
CA ASP A 33 -22.50 6.57 -0.58
C ASP A 33 -21.31 7.46 -0.23
N MET A 34 -21.28 8.65 -0.83
CA MET A 34 -20.21 9.63 -0.65
C MET A 34 -20.06 10.12 0.79
N ALA A 35 -21.14 10.12 1.57
CA ALA A 35 -21.08 10.52 2.98
C ALA A 35 -20.37 9.44 3.80
N THR A 36 -20.70 8.17 3.56
CA THR A 36 -20.01 7.04 4.21
C THR A 36 -18.55 6.94 3.76
N LEU A 37 -18.28 7.11 2.46
CA LEU A 37 -16.90 7.15 1.95
C LEU A 37 -16.07 8.23 2.65
N GLY A 38 -16.60 9.44 2.77
CA GLY A 38 -15.91 10.57 3.41
C GLY A 38 -15.65 10.34 4.91
N ARG A 39 -16.47 9.54 5.60
CA ARG A 39 -16.24 9.15 7.00
C ARG A 39 -15.24 8.00 7.14
N ALA A 40 -15.25 7.08 6.20
CA ALA A 40 -14.38 5.90 6.24
C ALA A 40 -12.93 6.20 5.84
N ILE A 41 -12.73 7.18 4.93
CA ILE A 41 -11.41 7.54 4.45
C ILE A 41 -10.95 8.80 5.18
N THR A 42 -9.87 8.69 5.97
CA THR A 42 -9.26 9.81 6.68
C THR A 42 -7.84 10.03 6.14
N PRO A 43 -7.69 10.72 4.99
CA PRO A 43 -6.37 11.00 4.45
C PRO A 43 -5.62 11.97 5.35
N SER A 44 -4.29 11.85 5.39
CA SER A 44 -3.45 12.80 6.10
C SER A 44 -3.62 14.21 5.51
N ARG A 45 -3.46 15.24 6.36
CA ARG A 45 -3.54 16.65 5.94
C ARG A 45 -2.55 16.94 4.82
N ALA A 46 -1.34 16.42 4.91
CA ALA A 46 -0.31 16.54 3.88
C ALA A 46 -0.76 15.95 2.53
N LYS A 47 -1.52 14.82 2.55
CA LYS A 47 -2.07 14.20 1.33
C LYS A 47 -3.15 15.07 0.68
N LEU A 48 -4.00 15.73 1.46
CA LEU A 48 -5.01 16.67 0.95
C LEU A 48 -4.34 17.93 0.35
N GLU A 49 -3.38 18.51 1.08
CA GLU A 49 -2.64 19.70 0.64
C GLU A 49 -1.86 19.42 -0.66
N SER A 50 -1.19 18.27 -0.79
CA SER A 50 -0.47 17.88 -2.00
C SER A 50 -1.36 17.76 -3.24
N LYS A 51 -2.65 17.43 -3.05
CA LYS A 51 -3.66 17.34 -4.11
C LYS A 51 -4.46 18.64 -4.29
N ARG A 52 -4.18 19.68 -3.50
CA ARG A 52 -4.89 20.98 -3.49
C ARG A 52 -6.41 20.85 -3.33
N VAL A 53 -6.85 19.93 -2.49
CA VAL A 53 -8.28 19.66 -2.23
C VAL A 53 -8.62 19.85 -0.76
N HIS A 54 -9.83 20.33 -0.50
CA HIS A 54 -10.30 20.62 0.86
C HIS A 54 -10.89 19.38 1.56
N SER A 55 -11.40 18.42 0.77
CA SER A 55 -11.98 17.18 1.32
C SER A 55 -11.98 16.06 0.28
N VAL A 56 -12.13 14.81 0.73
CA VAL A 56 -12.33 13.64 -0.14
C VAL A 56 -13.59 13.83 -1.00
N GLN A 57 -14.69 14.29 -0.39
CA GLN A 57 -15.98 14.46 -1.06
C GLN A 57 -15.94 15.46 -2.23
N SER A 58 -15.13 16.52 -2.13
CA SER A 58 -14.99 17.50 -3.23
C SER A 58 -14.16 16.98 -4.40
N ARG A 59 -13.43 15.87 -4.20
CA ARG A 59 -12.47 15.33 -5.17
C ARG A 59 -12.99 14.12 -5.93
N VAL A 60 -14.06 13.48 -5.47
CA VAL A 60 -14.56 12.22 -6.04
C VAL A 60 -16.02 12.31 -6.44
N THR A 61 -16.40 11.47 -7.40
CA THR A 61 -17.79 11.24 -7.81
C THR A 61 -17.99 9.75 -8.11
N CYS A 62 -19.20 9.32 -8.44
CA CYS A 62 -19.48 7.98 -8.90
C CYS A 62 -20.35 7.97 -10.15
N LEU A 63 -20.31 6.89 -10.91
CA LEU A 63 -21.00 6.79 -12.20
C LEU A 63 -22.51 6.96 -12.08
N ARG A 64 -23.11 6.50 -10.99
CA ARG A 64 -24.54 6.68 -10.73
C ARG A 64 -24.93 8.16 -10.64
N VAL A 65 -24.14 8.96 -9.93
CA VAL A 65 -24.36 10.42 -9.81
C VAL A 65 -24.17 11.11 -11.16
N GLU A 66 -23.26 10.60 -12.00
CA GLU A 66 -22.99 11.14 -13.33
C GLU A 66 -23.98 10.64 -14.40
N GLY A 67 -25.07 9.98 -13.99
CA GLY A 67 -26.19 9.63 -14.88
C GLY A 67 -26.09 8.28 -15.55
N ILE A 68 -25.19 7.38 -15.14
CA ILE A 68 -25.15 6.01 -15.63
C ILE A 68 -26.31 5.23 -15.00
N ASP A 69 -27.33 4.95 -15.81
CA ASP A 69 -28.55 4.24 -15.42
C ASP A 69 -28.47 2.76 -15.82
N MET A 70 -27.62 1.99 -15.16
CA MET A 70 -27.54 0.52 -15.23
C MET A 70 -27.12 -0.03 -13.88
N ASP A 71 -27.36 -1.31 -13.63
CA ASP A 71 -26.84 -1.96 -12.42
C ASP A 71 -25.34 -2.29 -12.56
N VAL A 72 -24.69 -2.55 -11.43
CA VAL A 72 -23.24 -2.83 -11.39
C VAL A 72 -22.86 -4.08 -12.19
N ALA A 73 -23.73 -5.09 -12.24
CA ALA A 73 -23.48 -6.32 -13.00
C ALA A 73 -23.59 -6.07 -14.52
N ALA A 74 -24.56 -5.26 -14.95
CA ALA A 74 -24.68 -4.83 -16.34
C ALA A 74 -23.48 -3.99 -16.77
N PHE A 75 -23.04 -3.06 -15.91
CA PHE A 75 -21.82 -2.27 -16.16
C PHE A 75 -20.59 -3.18 -16.25
N GLY A 76 -20.44 -4.15 -15.36
CA GLY A 76 -19.32 -5.10 -15.40
C GLY A 76 -19.28 -5.89 -16.71
N ARG A 77 -20.41 -6.41 -17.17
CA ARG A 77 -20.50 -7.10 -18.47
C ARG A 77 -20.14 -6.17 -19.62
N TYR A 78 -20.68 -4.96 -19.64
CA TYR A 78 -20.36 -3.96 -20.65
C TYR A 78 -18.86 -3.65 -20.68
N ALA A 79 -18.25 -3.44 -19.53
CA ALA A 79 -16.83 -3.12 -19.42
C ALA A 79 -15.95 -4.29 -19.92
N ILE A 80 -16.28 -5.52 -19.55
CA ILE A 80 -15.58 -6.73 -20.01
C ILE A 80 -15.69 -6.84 -21.53
N GLU A 81 -16.87 -6.73 -22.08
CA GLU A 81 -17.11 -6.83 -23.53
C GLU A 81 -16.36 -5.71 -24.29
N TYR A 82 -16.39 -4.49 -23.78
CA TYR A 82 -15.72 -3.34 -24.39
C TYR A 82 -14.19 -3.47 -24.37
N ILE A 83 -13.61 -3.98 -23.26
CA ILE A 83 -12.15 -4.06 -23.09
C ILE A 83 -11.58 -5.33 -23.72
N CYS A 84 -12.22 -6.46 -23.49
CA CYS A 84 -11.71 -7.79 -23.86
C CYS A 84 -12.35 -8.35 -25.15
N GLY A 85 -13.44 -7.75 -25.60
CA GLY A 85 -14.22 -8.31 -26.72
C GLY A 85 -14.84 -9.65 -26.35
N THR A 86 -14.81 -10.60 -27.28
CA THR A 86 -15.36 -11.96 -27.12
C THR A 86 -14.30 -13.00 -26.79
N ASP A 87 -13.06 -12.60 -26.61
CA ASP A 87 -11.95 -13.51 -26.33
C ASP A 87 -11.99 -13.93 -24.86
N VAL A 88 -12.44 -15.15 -24.60
CA VAL A 88 -12.65 -15.67 -23.24
C VAL A 88 -11.79 -16.92 -23.05
N TYR A 89 -10.94 -16.88 -22.03
CA TYR A 89 -10.20 -18.03 -21.55
C TYR A 89 -10.94 -18.68 -20.38
N ALA A 90 -11.30 -19.96 -20.54
CA ALA A 90 -11.88 -20.73 -19.45
C ALA A 90 -10.79 -21.39 -18.61
N VAL A 91 -10.74 -21.05 -17.33
CA VAL A 91 -9.77 -21.60 -16.37
C VAL A 91 -10.05 -23.09 -16.17
N GLY A 92 -9.04 -23.94 -16.40
CA GLY A 92 -9.12 -25.38 -16.22
C GLY A 92 -9.01 -25.84 -14.76
N ALA A 93 -9.39 -27.11 -14.50
CA ALA A 93 -9.39 -27.66 -13.14
C ALA A 93 -8.01 -27.59 -12.45
N GLY A 94 -6.92 -27.87 -13.18
CA GLY A 94 -5.57 -27.78 -12.62
C GLY A 94 -5.13 -26.35 -12.29
N GLU A 95 -5.64 -25.35 -12.98
CA GLU A 95 -5.41 -23.94 -12.68
C GLU A 95 -6.23 -23.49 -11.46
N LEU A 96 -7.48 -23.99 -11.35
CA LEU A 96 -8.31 -23.74 -10.16
C LEU A 96 -7.63 -24.27 -8.89
N GLU A 97 -7.07 -25.49 -8.93
CA GLU A 97 -6.30 -26.03 -7.79
C GLU A 97 -5.07 -25.18 -7.42
N GLN A 98 -4.42 -24.57 -8.42
CA GLN A 98 -3.31 -23.66 -8.16
C GLN A 98 -3.78 -22.34 -7.55
N ILE A 99 -4.90 -21.80 -8.04
CA ILE A 99 -5.53 -20.59 -7.48
C ILE A 99 -5.92 -20.83 -6.02
N GLU A 100 -6.57 -21.96 -5.70
CA GLU A 100 -6.94 -22.34 -4.34
C GLU A 100 -5.73 -22.44 -3.41
N ARG A 101 -4.61 -22.99 -3.88
CA ARG A 101 -3.36 -23.05 -3.08
C ARG A 101 -2.79 -21.66 -2.81
N ILE A 102 -2.82 -20.78 -3.81
CA ILE A 102 -2.35 -19.39 -3.64
C ILE A 102 -3.28 -18.64 -2.70
N GLU A 103 -4.59 -18.85 -2.81
CA GLU A 103 -5.59 -18.22 -1.95
C GLU A 103 -5.35 -18.49 -0.46
N GLN A 104 -4.90 -19.70 -0.09
CA GLN A 104 -4.57 -20.02 1.30
C GLN A 104 -3.52 -19.08 1.91
N THR A 105 -2.63 -18.53 1.10
CA THR A 105 -1.64 -17.56 1.56
C THR A 105 -2.29 -16.29 2.10
N TYR A 106 -3.40 -15.87 1.50
CA TYR A 106 -4.15 -14.67 1.88
C TYR A 106 -4.96 -14.83 3.16
N TYR A 107 -5.17 -16.06 3.62
CA TYR A 107 -5.80 -16.37 4.91
C TYR A 107 -4.79 -16.58 6.03
N SER A 108 -3.49 -16.53 5.74
CA SER A 108 -2.47 -16.70 6.78
C SER A 108 -2.50 -15.52 7.76
N PRO A 109 -2.23 -15.75 9.06
CA PRO A 109 -2.12 -14.68 10.05
C PRO A 109 -1.09 -13.61 9.65
N GLU A 110 0.01 -14.03 9.04
CA GLU A 110 1.08 -13.14 8.57
C GLU A 110 0.57 -12.19 7.48
N PHE A 111 -0.29 -12.67 6.58
CA PHE A 111 -0.87 -11.82 5.54
C PHE A 111 -1.93 -10.87 6.12
N LEU A 112 -2.82 -11.39 6.98
CA LEU A 112 -3.95 -10.62 7.52
C LEU A 112 -3.52 -9.57 8.54
N HIS A 113 -2.52 -9.87 9.36
CA HIS A 113 -2.11 -9.04 10.50
C HIS A 113 -0.70 -8.49 10.37
N GLY A 114 0.02 -8.83 9.30
CA GLY A 114 1.44 -8.55 9.16
C GLY A 114 2.27 -9.45 10.08
N ARG A 115 3.59 -9.23 10.08
CA ARG A 115 4.53 -9.98 10.93
C ARG A 115 4.43 -9.63 12.42
N MET A 116 3.77 -8.52 12.74
CA MET A 116 3.44 -8.15 14.12
C MET A 116 1.96 -8.39 14.36
N SER A 117 1.60 -9.21 15.33
CA SER A 117 0.22 -9.43 15.73
C SER A 117 -0.41 -8.10 16.22
N SER A 118 -1.73 -7.98 16.14
CA SER A 118 -2.46 -6.82 16.67
C SER A 118 -2.22 -6.63 18.18
N ALA A 119 -2.00 -7.72 18.93
CA ALA A 119 -1.61 -7.67 20.33
C ALA A 119 -0.21 -7.10 20.54
N GLU A 120 0.73 -7.37 19.62
CA GLU A 120 2.08 -6.78 19.64
C GLU A 120 2.08 -5.32 19.18
N GLN A 121 1.15 -4.93 18.30
CA GLN A 121 0.97 -3.53 17.89
C GLN A 121 0.36 -2.67 18.99
N THR A 122 -0.46 -3.25 19.88
CA THR A 122 -1.13 -2.57 20.99
C THR A 122 -0.43 -2.73 22.34
N ALA A 123 0.56 -3.64 22.47
CA ALA A 123 1.33 -3.81 23.70
C ALA A 123 2.26 -2.60 23.90
N ASP A 124 1.90 -1.78 24.85
CA ASP A 124 2.34 -0.41 25.12
C ASP A 124 3.78 -0.26 25.68
N SER A 125 4.65 -1.22 25.50
CA SER A 125 6.00 -1.16 26.06
C SER A 125 7.08 -1.50 25.02
N GLY A 126 7.78 -0.48 24.56
CA GLY A 126 9.03 -0.62 23.79
C GLY A 126 8.88 -0.62 22.27
N VAL A 127 7.74 -0.20 21.72
CA VAL A 127 7.58 0.03 20.28
C VAL A 127 7.78 1.50 19.95
N ILE A 128 8.77 1.78 19.12
CA ILE A 128 9.01 3.12 18.57
C ILE A 128 8.26 3.23 17.25
N CYS A 129 7.25 4.11 17.21
CA CYS A 129 6.51 4.40 15.99
C CYS A 129 7.07 5.66 15.32
N ARG A 130 7.31 5.60 14.03
CA ARG A 130 7.68 6.73 13.19
C ARG A 130 6.80 6.74 11.97
N ALA A 131 6.33 7.90 11.59
CA ALA A 131 5.51 8.07 10.39
C ALA A 131 5.87 9.37 9.71
N GLY A 132 5.93 9.34 8.39
CA GLY A 132 6.19 10.54 7.60
C GLY A 132 6.02 10.30 6.11
N ARG A 133 5.86 11.42 5.40
CA ARG A 133 5.84 11.42 3.94
C ARG A 133 7.21 11.81 3.43
N ILE A 134 7.74 10.98 2.53
CA ILE A 134 9.00 11.24 1.82
C ILE A 134 8.67 11.57 0.37
N ASP A 135 9.14 12.72 -0.11
CA ASP A 135 8.89 13.16 -1.47
C ASP A 135 9.50 12.18 -2.49
N GLY A 136 8.72 11.85 -3.51
CA GLY A 136 9.09 10.85 -4.51
C GLY A 136 8.95 9.39 -4.07
N VAL A 137 8.66 9.13 -2.80
CA VAL A 137 8.48 7.77 -2.23
C VAL A 137 7.00 7.54 -1.87
N GLY A 138 6.47 8.31 -0.93
CA GLY A 138 5.13 8.14 -0.38
C GLY A 138 5.09 8.27 1.14
N GLU A 139 4.02 7.77 1.76
CA GLU A 139 3.91 7.67 3.22
C GLU A 139 4.60 6.40 3.71
N ILE A 140 5.45 6.54 4.73
CA ILE A 140 6.11 5.42 5.40
C ILE A 140 5.74 5.44 6.88
N ASN A 141 5.33 4.29 7.40
CA ASN A 141 5.12 4.03 8.81
C ASN A 141 6.11 2.94 9.25
N LEU A 142 6.85 3.23 10.30
CA LEU A 142 7.81 2.32 10.91
C LEU A 142 7.36 1.95 12.31
N HIS A 143 7.32 0.67 12.60
CA HIS A 143 7.17 0.15 13.96
C HIS A 143 8.45 -0.62 14.30
N ILE A 144 9.23 -0.07 15.22
CA ILE A 144 10.52 -0.61 15.64
C ILE A 144 10.37 -1.10 17.07
N ARG A 145 10.59 -2.39 17.30
CA ARG A 145 10.61 -2.97 18.64
C ARG A 145 12.04 -3.15 19.10
N LEU A 146 12.29 -2.79 20.35
CA LEU A 146 13.58 -3.02 20.99
C LEU A 146 13.49 -4.23 21.95
N ASP A 147 14.61 -4.94 22.09
CA ASP A 147 14.80 -5.93 23.15
C ASP A 147 15.21 -5.25 24.47
N ASN A 148 15.39 -6.05 25.52
CA ASN A 148 15.79 -5.56 26.85
C ASN A 148 17.20 -4.95 26.87
N ALA A 149 18.01 -5.17 25.84
CA ALA A 149 19.35 -4.61 25.70
C ALA A 149 19.37 -3.34 24.83
N GLY A 150 18.20 -2.83 24.40
CA GLY A 150 18.08 -1.66 23.55
C GLY A 150 18.46 -1.92 22.08
N ARG A 151 18.45 -3.19 21.65
CA ARG A 151 18.68 -3.55 20.25
C ARG A 151 17.36 -3.73 19.52
N ILE A 152 17.37 -3.47 18.23
CA ILE A 152 16.21 -3.67 17.37
C ILE A 152 15.91 -5.17 17.28
N SER A 153 14.78 -5.61 17.84
CA SER A 153 14.31 -6.99 17.77
C SER A 153 13.42 -7.24 16.54
N SER A 154 12.68 -6.23 16.10
CA SER A 154 11.90 -6.30 14.86
C SER A 154 11.65 -4.90 14.27
N VAL A 155 11.48 -4.87 12.95
CA VAL A 155 11.06 -3.67 12.20
C VAL A 155 9.91 -4.07 11.30
N ASN A 156 8.84 -3.29 11.35
CA ASN A 156 7.75 -3.38 10.38
C ASN A 156 7.71 -2.06 9.59
N ILE A 157 7.69 -2.19 8.27
CA ILE A 157 7.62 -1.06 7.32
C ILE A 157 6.31 -1.18 6.56
N SER A 158 5.44 -0.20 6.69
CA SER A 158 4.16 -0.13 5.98
C SER A 158 3.89 1.27 5.45
N GLY A 159 2.96 1.41 4.51
CA GLY A 159 2.64 2.73 3.96
C GLY A 159 2.12 2.70 2.53
N ASP A 160 2.22 3.85 1.87
CA ASP A 160 1.74 4.08 0.49
C ASP A 160 2.95 4.31 -0.44
N PHE A 161 3.66 3.23 -0.75
CA PHE A 161 4.88 3.22 -1.56
C PHE A 161 4.96 1.98 -2.46
N PHE A 162 5.84 2.01 -3.46
CA PHE A 162 6.08 0.87 -4.35
C PHE A 162 7.27 0.05 -3.89
N VAL A 163 7.05 -1.24 -3.68
CA VAL A 163 8.10 -2.23 -3.36
C VAL A 163 8.66 -2.80 -4.66
N LEU A 164 9.97 -2.76 -4.83
CA LEU A 164 10.68 -3.26 -6.02
C LEU A 164 11.38 -4.61 -5.77
N SER A 165 11.69 -4.91 -4.50
CA SER A 165 12.33 -6.16 -4.07
C SER A 165 11.94 -6.51 -2.63
N GLU A 166 12.37 -7.67 -2.15
CA GLU A 166 12.03 -8.20 -0.82
C GLU A 166 12.57 -7.30 0.30
N LEU A 167 11.69 -6.61 1.03
CA LEU A 167 12.07 -5.66 2.10
C LEU A 167 12.79 -6.32 3.26
N ASP A 168 12.46 -7.58 3.56
CA ASP A 168 13.06 -8.31 4.66
C ASP A 168 14.58 -8.46 4.47
N THR A 169 14.97 -8.92 3.30
CA THR A 169 16.38 -9.11 2.97
C THR A 169 17.09 -7.82 2.66
N ALA A 170 16.40 -6.86 2.05
CA ALA A 170 16.99 -5.61 1.59
C ALA A 170 17.22 -4.61 2.75
N VAL A 171 16.29 -4.51 3.71
CA VAL A 171 16.33 -3.47 4.76
C VAL A 171 16.20 -4.07 6.16
N VAL A 172 15.16 -4.89 6.41
CA VAL A 172 14.82 -5.32 7.78
C VAL A 172 15.94 -6.10 8.45
N ARG A 173 16.57 -7.04 7.74
CA ARG A 173 17.70 -7.83 8.26
C ARG A 173 18.89 -6.98 8.66
N HIS A 174 19.17 -5.92 7.95
CA HIS A 174 20.28 -5.02 8.26
C HIS A 174 20.07 -4.27 9.56
N LEU A 175 18.82 -3.99 9.91
CA LEU A 175 18.45 -3.29 11.14
C LEU A 175 18.25 -4.23 12.33
N THR A 176 17.89 -5.50 12.11
CA THR A 176 17.61 -6.45 13.18
C THR A 176 18.87 -6.82 13.96
N GLY A 177 18.82 -6.73 15.28
CA GLY A 177 19.94 -6.98 16.20
C GLY A 177 20.87 -5.78 16.40
N VAL A 178 20.68 -4.69 15.67
CA VAL A 178 21.48 -3.46 15.77
C VAL A 178 21.09 -2.68 17.01
N PRO A 179 22.04 -2.10 17.80
CA PRO A 179 21.72 -1.15 18.86
C PRO A 179 20.94 0.04 18.30
N PHE A 180 19.88 0.46 18.99
CA PHE A 180 19.07 1.58 18.54
C PHE A 180 19.76 2.92 18.88
N THR A 181 20.91 3.15 18.27
CA THR A 181 21.64 4.42 18.36
C THR A 181 21.77 5.07 16.98
N PRO A 182 21.90 6.40 16.90
CA PRO A 182 22.07 7.09 15.61
C PRO A 182 23.25 6.57 14.80
N ALA A 183 24.37 6.26 15.45
CA ALA A 183 25.57 5.77 14.76
C ALA A 183 25.37 4.37 14.18
N ASP A 184 24.92 3.41 15.01
CA ASP A 184 24.78 2.02 14.61
C ASP A 184 23.68 1.85 13.55
N VAL A 185 22.54 2.54 13.70
CA VAL A 185 21.47 2.51 12.70
C VAL A 185 21.90 3.16 11.40
N GLY A 186 22.67 4.26 11.46
CA GLY A 186 23.23 4.91 10.28
C GLY A 186 24.16 3.96 9.49
N GLU A 187 25.04 3.25 10.19
CA GLU A 187 25.95 2.27 9.58
C GLU A 187 25.16 1.09 8.97
N ALA A 188 24.16 0.56 9.68
CA ALA A 188 23.30 -0.51 9.19
C ALA A 188 22.54 -0.12 7.93
N LEU A 189 22.00 1.10 7.86
CA LEU A 189 21.30 1.61 6.69
C LEU A 189 22.23 1.87 5.51
N ALA A 190 23.48 2.23 5.75
CA ALA A 190 24.47 2.39 4.69
C ALA A 190 24.79 1.06 3.97
N GLY A 191 24.64 -0.07 4.66
CA GLY A 191 24.77 -1.41 4.09
C GLY A 191 23.48 -1.99 3.51
N ALA A 192 22.32 -1.36 3.74
CA ALA A 192 21.02 -1.83 3.30
C ALA A 192 20.67 -1.33 1.88
N ASP A 193 19.94 -2.14 1.12
CA ASP A 193 19.35 -1.71 -0.14
C ASP A 193 17.99 -1.02 0.08
N CYS A 194 18.04 0.25 0.48
CA CYS A 194 16.82 1.05 0.64
C CYS A 194 16.07 1.25 -0.69
N GLY A 195 16.73 1.09 -1.84
CA GLY A 195 16.11 1.14 -3.16
C GLY A 195 15.08 0.04 -3.41
N ALA A 196 14.99 -0.96 -2.53
CA ALA A 196 13.89 -1.92 -2.49
C ALA A 196 12.51 -1.25 -2.38
N ILE A 197 12.44 -0.04 -1.85
CA ILE A 197 11.30 0.87 -1.98
C ILE A 197 11.66 1.95 -3.01
N ALA A 198 10.82 2.11 -4.03
CA ALA A 198 11.05 3.04 -5.12
C ALA A 198 11.33 4.46 -4.62
N GLY A 199 12.50 4.99 -4.94
CA GLY A 199 12.92 6.34 -4.58
C GLY A 199 13.43 6.52 -3.13
N LEU A 200 13.34 5.49 -2.28
CA LEU A 200 13.83 5.56 -0.90
C LEU A 200 15.36 5.52 -0.85
N THR A 201 15.96 6.37 -0.03
CA THR A 201 17.39 6.39 0.25
C THR A 201 17.66 6.10 1.72
N ALA A 202 18.87 5.62 2.04
CA ALA A 202 19.30 5.40 3.42
C ALA A 202 19.19 6.69 4.26
N ASP A 203 19.56 7.84 3.70
CA ASP A 203 19.49 9.15 4.37
C ASP A 203 18.04 9.55 4.68
N SER A 204 17.10 9.38 3.73
CA SER A 204 15.70 9.72 3.96
C SER A 204 15.04 8.80 4.99
N LEU A 205 15.38 7.51 5.00
CA LEU A 205 14.91 6.57 6.02
C LEU A 205 15.51 6.87 7.39
N TYR A 206 16.81 7.20 7.43
CA TYR A 206 17.48 7.60 8.66
C TYR A 206 16.83 8.85 9.31
N ARG A 207 16.53 9.88 8.52
CA ARG A 207 15.84 11.09 9.01
C ARG A 207 14.42 10.81 9.50
N LEU A 208 13.77 9.80 8.96
CA LEU A 208 12.45 9.38 9.45
C LEU A 208 12.58 8.68 10.82
N ILE A 209 13.62 7.89 11.02
CA ILE A 209 13.91 7.23 12.31
C ILE A 209 14.32 8.23 13.37
N TYR A 210 15.18 9.17 13.02
CA TYR A 210 15.72 10.23 13.89
C TYR A 210 15.37 11.61 13.32
N PRO A 211 14.13 12.10 13.57
CA PRO A 211 13.65 13.40 13.06
C PRO A 211 14.34 14.62 13.69
#